data_762e3bf1038245ae709ed16d8b6cdf1d
#
_entry.id   762e3bf1038245ae709ed16d8b6cdf1d
#
_cell.length_a   1.000
_cell.length_b   1.000
_cell.length_c   1.000
_cell.angle_alpha   90.00
_cell.angle_beta   90.00
_cell.angle_gamma   90.00
#
_symmetry.space_group_name_H-M   'P 1'
#
loop_
_entity.id
_entity.type
_entity.pdbx_description
1 polymer ?
#
loop_
_entity_poly.entity_id
_entity_poly.type
_entity_poly.pdbx_seq_one_letter_code
_entity_poly.pdbx_strand_id
1 'polypeptide(L)'
;MAINSSKVDEEQKEVLKSATIRRLFSYLKNYKRQVAVVLVVLAVTIAISTVNPLLLEYAIDVNIAQKDWRGLVALCVFMVVINLVYAAGVRLRMLLMARITNNILLEIRDELYTHIQTLSFSFFDTRPAGKILALSLIHISEPTRP
;
A
#
# COMPACT_ATOMS: atom_id res chain seq x y z
N MET A 1 37.87 5.96 -21.61
CA MET A 1 37.00 4.84 -21.95
C MET A 1 36.01 4.44 -20.81
N ALA A 2 36.13 5.00 -19.61
CA ALA A 2 35.30 4.67 -18.44
C ALA A 2 33.95 5.42 -18.35
N ILE A 3 33.77 6.54 -19.07
CA ILE A 3 32.59 7.39 -18.98
C ILE A 3 31.37 6.80 -19.76
N ASN A 4 31.63 5.89 -20.69
CA ASN A 4 30.57 5.29 -21.51
C ASN A 4 29.91 4.06 -20.84
N SER A 5 30.60 3.39 -19.92
CA SER A 5 30.04 2.23 -19.19
C SER A 5 29.02 2.67 -18.14
N SER A 6 29.25 3.78 -17.42
CA SER A 6 28.32 4.26 -16.40
C SER A 6 26.99 4.76 -16.98
N LYS A 7 27.00 5.38 -18.17
CA LYS A 7 25.77 5.78 -18.85
C LYS A 7 24.96 4.59 -19.37
N VAL A 8 25.64 3.56 -19.89
CA VAL A 8 24.96 2.32 -20.32
C VAL A 8 24.36 1.57 -19.14
N ASP A 9 25.04 1.56 -17.98
CA ASP A 9 24.53 0.95 -16.75
C ASP A 9 23.34 1.73 -16.16
N GLU A 10 23.33 3.06 -16.28
CA GLU A 10 22.20 3.90 -15.85
C GLU A 10 20.98 3.74 -16.78
N GLU A 11 21.16 3.74 -18.09
CA GLU A 11 20.08 3.47 -19.06
C GLU A 11 19.50 2.07 -18.90
N GLN A 12 20.34 1.05 -18.68
CA GLN A 12 19.87 -0.31 -18.39
C GLN A 12 19.08 -0.37 -17.07
N LYS A 13 19.50 0.35 -16.04
CA LYS A 13 18.77 0.45 -14.77
C LYS A 13 17.41 1.16 -14.91
N GLU A 14 17.33 2.20 -15.73
CA GLU A 14 16.06 2.90 -15.99
C GLU A 14 15.08 2.05 -16.80
N VAL A 15 15.56 1.35 -17.84
CA VAL A 15 14.74 0.42 -18.63
C VAL A 15 14.26 -0.75 -17.79
N LEU A 16 15.10 -1.32 -16.92
CA LEU A 16 14.72 -2.36 -15.96
C LEU A 16 13.68 -1.85 -14.93
N LYS A 17 13.84 -0.61 -14.44
CA LYS A 17 12.85 0.03 -13.54
C LYS A 17 11.51 0.21 -14.24
N SER A 18 11.48 0.72 -15.47
CA SER A 18 10.25 0.95 -16.20
C SER A 18 9.51 -0.34 -16.55
N ALA A 19 10.25 -1.40 -16.94
CA ALA A 19 9.70 -2.72 -17.20
C ALA A 19 9.13 -3.36 -15.92
N THR A 20 9.80 -3.21 -14.79
CA THR A 20 9.34 -3.72 -13.48
C THR A 20 8.10 -2.97 -13.01
N ILE A 21 8.07 -1.65 -13.14
CA ILE A 21 6.89 -0.83 -12.81
C ILE A 21 5.71 -1.22 -13.70
N ARG A 22 5.90 -1.41 -14.98
CA ARG A 22 4.86 -1.84 -15.92
C ARG A 22 4.29 -3.22 -15.56
N ARG A 23 5.13 -4.16 -15.14
CA ARG A 23 4.70 -5.48 -14.64
C ARG A 23 3.89 -5.34 -13.35
N LEU A 24 4.33 -4.53 -12.38
CA LEU A 24 3.57 -4.23 -11.17
C LEU A 24 2.19 -3.65 -11.48
N PHE A 25 2.08 -2.71 -12.40
CA PHE A 25 0.80 -2.18 -12.86
C PHE A 25 -0.08 -3.23 -13.56
N SER A 26 0.53 -4.20 -14.24
CA SER A 26 -0.20 -5.32 -14.85
C SER A 26 -0.87 -6.20 -13.80
N TYR A 27 -0.21 -6.49 -12.68
CA TYR A 27 -0.80 -7.21 -11.55
C TYR A 27 -1.95 -6.41 -10.91
N LEU A 28 -1.76 -5.09 -10.72
CA LEU A 28 -2.82 -4.21 -10.22
C LEU A 28 -4.08 -4.20 -11.12
N LYS A 29 -3.91 -4.38 -12.42
CA LYS A 29 -5.03 -4.41 -13.38
C LYS A 29 -6.02 -5.53 -13.10
N ASN A 30 -5.57 -6.66 -12.56
CA ASN A 30 -6.42 -7.78 -12.16
C ASN A 30 -7.29 -7.41 -10.94
N TYR A 31 -6.83 -6.49 -10.09
CA TYR A 31 -7.49 -6.04 -8.85
C TYR A 31 -8.13 -4.65 -8.96
N LYS A 32 -8.36 -4.15 -10.20
CA LYS A 32 -8.87 -2.80 -10.46
C LYS A 32 -10.15 -2.44 -9.69
N ARG A 33 -11.08 -3.40 -9.50
CA ARG A 33 -12.29 -3.17 -8.71
C ARG A 33 -11.98 -2.94 -7.23
N GLN A 34 -11.09 -3.74 -6.65
CA GLN A 34 -10.68 -3.60 -5.25
C GLN A 34 -9.89 -2.30 -5.04
N VAL A 35 -9.00 -1.96 -5.97
CA VAL A 35 -8.26 -0.69 -5.98
C VAL A 35 -9.21 0.49 -6.07
N ALA A 36 -10.24 0.44 -6.95
CA ALA A 36 -11.25 1.48 -7.04
C ALA A 36 -12.02 1.65 -5.72
N VAL A 37 -12.41 0.56 -5.06
CA VAL A 37 -13.07 0.62 -3.74
C VAL A 37 -12.14 1.25 -2.70
N VAL A 38 -10.86 0.89 -2.68
CA VAL A 38 -9.87 1.49 -1.77
C VAL A 38 -9.75 3.00 -2.01
N LEU A 39 -9.74 3.44 -3.27
CA LEU A 39 -9.67 4.87 -3.60
C LEU A 39 -10.93 5.64 -3.18
N VAL A 40 -12.11 5.04 -3.37
CA VAL A 40 -13.37 5.65 -2.91
C VAL A 40 -13.39 5.76 -1.39
N VAL A 41 -13.06 4.69 -0.67
CA VAL A 41 -12.97 4.71 0.80
C VAL A 41 -11.94 5.72 1.29
N LEU A 42 -10.80 5.83 0.59
CA LEU A 42 -9.77 6.83 0.89
C LEU A 42 -10.34 8.25 0.73
N ALA A 43 -11.02 8.55 -0.37
CA ALA A 43 -11.62 9.87 -0.60
C ALA A 43 -12.66 10.22 0.49
N VAL A 44 -13.51 9.27 0.85
CA VAL A 44 -14.51 9.44 1.92
C VAL A 44 -13.84 9.70 3.28
N THR A 45 -12.82 8.92 3.62
CA THR A 45 -12.10 9.12 4.91
C THR A 45 -11.35 10.45 4.97
N ILE A 46 -10.77 10.90 3.85
CA ILE A 46 -10.17 12.24 3.77
C ILE A 46 -11.24 13.32 3.94
N ALA A 47 -12.38 13.22 3.28
CA ALA A 47 -13.47 14.17 3.43
C ALA A 47 -13.93 14.28 4.90
N ILE A 48 -14.15 13.14 5.57
CA ILE A 48 -14.52 13.11 6.98
C ILE A 48 -13.45 13.77 7.86
N SER A 49 -12.17 13.47 7.64
CA SER A 49 -11.07 14.05 8.42
C SER A 49 -10.96 15.57 8.26
N THR A 50 -11.32 16.10 7.07
CA THR A 50 -11.32 17.54 6.80
C THR A 50 -12.53 18.23 7.43
N VAL A 51 -13.68 17.55 7.51
CA VAL A 51 -14.91 18.10 8.11
C VAL A 51 -14.83 18.13 9.65
N ASN A 52 -14.11 17.21 10.29
CA ASN A 52 -14.02 17.13 11.75
C ASN A 52 -13.60 18.44 12.44
N PRO A 53 -12.52 19.15 12.02
CA PRO A 53 -12.14 20.41 12.63
C PRO A 53 -13.18 21.51 12.40
N LEU A 54 -13.90 21.53 11.27
CA LEU A 54 -14.97 22.49 11.00
C LEU A 54 -16.18 22.27 11.93
N LEU A 55 -16.50 21.01 12.21
CA LEU A 55 -17.57 20.68 13.16
C LEU A 55 -17.21 21.10 14.59
N LEU A 56 -15.92 20.98 14.96
CA LEU A 56 -15.43 21.43 16.26
C LEU A 56 -15.49 22.96 16.39
N GLU A 57 -15.07 23.67 15.35
CA GLU A 57 -15.18 25.13 15.28
C GLU A 57 -16.64 25.56 15.44
N TYR A 58 -17.56 24.96 14.69
CA TYR A 58 -18.99 25.24 14.78
C TYR A 58 -19.54 24.95 16.20
N ALA A 59 -19.10 23.87 16.85
CA ALA A 59 -19.48 23.55 18.21
C ALA A 59 -19.13 24.68 19.19
N ILE A 60 -17.93 25.24 19.05
CA ILE A 60 -17.41 26.29 19.94
C ILE A 60 -18.08 27.63 19.65
N ASP A 61 -18.10 28.05 18.40
CA ASP A 61 -18.50 29.40 18.02
C ASP A 61 -20.01 29.61 18.04
N VAL A 62 -20.78 28.56 17.80
CA VAL A 62 -22.24 28.66 17.74
C VAL A 62 -22.89 28.07 18.96
N ASN A 63 -22.69 26.76 19.20
CA ASN A 63 -23.48 26.06 20.23
C ASN A 63 -23.07 26.48 21.65
N ILE A 64 -21.78 26.62 21.91
CA ILE A 64 -21.29 27.05 23.24
C ILE A 64 -21.56 28.56 23.46
N ALA A 65 -21.29 29.39 22.45
CA ALA A 65 -21.49 30.83 22.56
C ALA A 65 -22.96 31.20 22.80
N GLN A 66 -23.88 30.46 22.15
CA GLN A 66 -25.33 30.66 22.30
C GLN A 66 -25.95 29.88 23.48
N LYS A 67 -25.14 29.10 24.23
CA LYS A 67 -25.59 28.21 25.31
C LYS A 67 -26.67 27.21 24.86
N ASP A 68 -26.64 26.80 23.58
CA ASP A 68 -27.57 25.79 23.05
C ASP A 68 -27.09 24.38 23.36
N TRP A 69 -27.46 23.88 24.53
CA TRP A 69 -27.11 22.54 24.97
C TRP A 69 -27.68 21.41 24.12
N ARG A 70 -28.86 21.63 23.51
CA ARG A 70 -29.49 20.61 22.64
C ARG A 70 -28.76 20.49 21.33
N GLY A 71 -28.40 21.62 20.73
CA GLY A 71 -27.58 21.66 19.53
C GLY A 71 -26.20 21.05 19.75
N LEU A 72 -25.58 21.34 20.89
CA LEU A 72 -24.29 20.79 21.25
C LEU A 72 -24.32 19.25 21.39
N VAL A 73 -25.33 18.71 22.09
CA VAL A 73 -25.49 17.25 22.25
C VAL A 73 -25.75 16.58 20.90
N ALA A 74 -26.61 17.16 20.07
CA ALA A 74 -26.88 16.63 18.73
C ALA A 74 -25.62 16.60 17.86
N LEU A 75 -24.84 17.66 17.91
CA LEU A 75 -23.56 17.75 17.18
C LEU A 75 -22.54 16.72 17.70
N CYS A 76 -22.41 16.53 19.00
CA CYS A 76 -21.55 15.52 19.60
C CYS A 76 -21.95 14.10 19.14
N VAL A 77 -23.25 13.77 19.17
CA VAL A 77 -23.73 12.49 18.66
C VAL A 77 -23.40 12.32 17.18
N PHE A 78 -23.62 13.34 16.37
CA PHE A 78 -23.27 13.34 14.95
C PHE A 78 -21.76 13.12 14.74
N MET A 79 -20.91 13.80 15.49
CA MET A 79 -19.45 13.61 15.44
C MET A 79 -19.04 12.18 15.81
N VAL A 80 -19.68 11.58 16.81
CA VAL A 80 -19.41 10.18 17.17
C VAL A 80 -19.78 9.24 16.01
N VAL A 81 -20.97 9.42 15.42
CA VAL A 81 -21.42 8.59 14.30
C VAL A 81 -20.48 8.70 13.09
N ILE A 82 -20.11 9.93 12.70
CA ILE A 82 -19.22 10.14 11.55
C ILE A 82 -17.82 9.59 11.81
N ASN A 83 -17.31 9.66 13.06
CA ASN A 83 -16.03 9.06 13.43
C ASN A 83 -16.08 7.51 13.46
N LEU A 84 -17.21 6.90 13.80
CA LEU A 84 -17.41 5.45 13.64
C LEU A 84 -17.36 5.03 12.17
N VAL A 85 -18.00 5.79 11.29
CA VAL A 85 -17.92 5.57 9.82
C VAL A 85 -16.49 5.71 9.33
N TYR A 86 -15.77 6.73 9.79
CA TYR A 86 -14.35 6.92 9.50
C TYR A 86 -13.51 5.70 9.91
N ALA A 87 -13.66 5.25 11.15
CA ALA A 87 -12.91 4.11 11.69
C ALA A 87 -13.21 2.81 10.91
N ALA A 88 -14.49 2.58 10.56
CA ALA A 88 -14.90 1.46 9.72
C ALA A 88 -14.28 1.53 8.31
N GLY A 89 -14.25 2.72 7.71
CA GLY A 89 -13.61 2.97 6.42
C GLY A 89 -12.10 2.69 6.44
N VAL A 90 -11.39 3.19 7.45
CA VAL A 90 -9.95 2.94 7.64
C VAL A 90 -9.68 1.44 7.77
N ARG A 91 -10.48 0.72 8.58
CA ARG A 91 -10.35 -0.73 8.76
C ARG A 91 -10.60 -1.49 7.45
N LEU A 92 -11.65 -1.14 6.74
CA LEU A 92 -11.98 -1.75 5.45
C LEU A 92 -10.85 -1.56 4.44
N ARG A 93 -10.31 -0.35 4.33
CA ARG A 93 -9.17 -0.04 3.47
C ARG A 93 -7.95 -0.87 3.82
N MET A 94 -7.62 -0.99 5.12
CA MET A 94 -6.47 -1.78 5.58
C MET A 94 -6.63 -3.26 5.21
N LEU A 95 -7.81 -3.84 5.40
CA LEU A 95 -8.09 -5.24 5.06
C LEU A 95 -8.01 -5.49 3.55
N LEU A 96 -8.57 -4.58 2.74
CA LEU A 96 -8.50 -4.69 1.29
C LEU A 96 -7.06 -4.58 0.78
N MET A 97 -6.28 -3.62 1.30
CA MET A 97 -4.87 -3.48 0.94
C MET A 97 -4.05 -4.71 1.32
N ALA A 98 -4.26 -5.25 2.53
CA ALA A 98 -3.59 -6.47 2.96
C ALA A 98 -3.91 -7.67 2.05
N ARG A 99 -5.17 -7.83 1.64
CA ARG A 99 -5.58 -8.88 0.69
C ARG A 99 -4.93 -8.71 -0.67
N ILE A 100 -4.94 -7.50 -1.24
CA ILE A 100 -4.33 -7.20 -2.53
C ILE A 100 -2.82 -7.52 -2.46
N THR A 101 -2.13 -7.04 -1.44
CA THR A 101 -0.69 -7.25 -1.25
C THR A 101 -0.35 -8.73 -1.13
N ASN A 102 -1.09 -9.48 -0.32
CA ASN A 102 -0.86 -10.92 -0.15
C ASN A 102 -1.09 -11.70 -1.45
N ASN A 103 -2.14 -11.37 -2.20
CA ASN A 103 -2.41 -12.04 -3.46
C ASN A 103 -1.33 -11.76 -4.51
N ILE A 104 -0.90 -10.51 -4.64
CA ILE A 104 0.20 -10.14 -5.54
C ILE A 104 1.49 -10.85 -5.13
N LEU A 105 1.77 -10.96 -3.83
CA LEU A 105 2.96 -11.66 -3.33
C LEU A 105 2.92 -13.16 -3.66
N LEU A 106 1.73 -13.78 -3.56
CA LEU A 106 1.55 -15.18 -3.96
C LEU A 106 1.74 -15.38 -5.47
N GLU A 107 1.17 -14.50 -6.31
CA GLU A 107 1.37 -14.55 -7.78
C GLU A 107 2.86 -14.42 -8.13
N ILE A 108 3.59 -13.47 -7.52
CA ILE A 108 5.03 -13.29 -7.76
C ILE A 108 5.82 -14.53 -7.31
N ARG A 109 5.48 -15.12 -6.17
CA ARG A 109 6.12 -16.36 -5.70
C ARG A 109 5.89 -17.52 -6.66
N ASP A 110 4.66 -17.70 -7.12
CA ASP A 110 4.30 -18.77 -8.05
C ASP A 110 5.03 -18.62 -9.39
N GLU A 111 5.08 -17.42 -9.94
CA GLU A 111 5.84 -17.10 -11.15
C GLU A 111 7.34 -17.38 -10.95
N LEU A 112 7.89 -17.01 -9.79
CA LEU A 112 9.29 -17.25 -9.45
C LEU A 112 9.59 -18.75 -9.34
N TYR A 113 8.75 -19.51 -8.63
CA TYR A 113 8.92 -20.96 -8.50
C TYR A 113 8.83 -21.66 -9.86
N THR A 114 7.85 -21.32 -10.67
CA THR A 114 7.70 -21.86 -12.02
C THR A 114 8.93 -21.54 -12.87
N HIS A 115 9.44 -20.30 -12.80
CA HIS A 115 10.65 -19.91 -13.52
C HIS A 115 11.88 -20.70 -13.05
N ILE A 116 12.06 -20.88 -11.75
CA ILE A 116 13.20 -21.66 -11.19
C ILE A 116 13.13 -23.13 -11.64
N GLN A 117 11.93 -23.71 -11.70
CA GLN A 117 11.75 -25.10 -12.17
C GLN A 117 12.04 -25.29 -13.67
N THR A 118 11.93 -24.23 -14.47
CA THR A 118 12.26 -24.27 -15.91
C THR A 118 13.76 -24.06 -16.18
N LEU A 119 14.55 -23.65 -15.16
CA LEU A 119 15.98 -23.50 -15.29
C LEU A 119 16.68 -24.87 -15.34
N SER A 120 17.60 -25.03 -16.30
CA SER A 120 18.34 -26.28 -16.48
C SER A 120 19.23 -26.60 -15.27
N PHE A 121 19.49 -27.90 -15.04
CA PHE A 121 20.36 -28.37 -13.97
C PHE A 121 21.77 -27.74 -14.00
N SER A 122 22.28 -27.36 -15.17
CA SER A 122 23.58 -26.69 -15.31
C SER A 122 23.63 -25.30 -14.63
N PHE A 123 22.48 -24.64 -14.44
CA PHE A 123 22.41 -23.37 -13.71
C PHE A 123 22.63 -23.56 -12.20
N PHE A 124 22.18 -24.70 -11.66
CA PHE A 124 22.37 -25.02 -10.24
C PHE A 124 23.76 -25.51 -9.93
N ASP A 125 24.43 -26.19 -10.88
CA ASP A 125 25.82 -26.66 -10.72
C ASP A 125 26.84 -25.52 -10.70
N THR A 126 26.58 -24.42 -11.42
CA THR A 126 27.48 -23.27 -11.49
C THR A 126 27.31 -22.26 -10.36
N ARG A 127 26.24 -22.37 -9.56
CA ARG A 127 25.99 -21.46 -8.43
C ARG A 127 25.68 -22.27 -7.16
N PRO A 128 26.51 -22.16 -6.10
CA PRO A 128 26.26 -22.87 -4.85
C PRO A 128 24.87 -22.45 -4.31
N ALA A 129 24.00 -23.45 -4.11
CA ALA A 129 22.60 -23.30 -3.68
C ALA A 129 22.44 -22.40 -2.43
N GLY A 130 23.46 -22.37 -1.57
CA GLY A 130 23.51 -21.50 -0.39
C GLY A 130 23.48 -20.00 -0.72
N LYS A 131 23.96 -19.58 -1.88
CA LYS A 131 23.98 -18.16 -2.28
C LYS A 131 22.59 -17.69 -2.76
N ILE A 132 21.80 -18.58 -3.35
CA ILE A 132 20.43 -18.31 -3.80
C ILE A 132 19.48 -18.27 -2.59
N LEU A 133 19.65 -19.22 -1.64
CA LEU A 133 18.93 -19.24 -0.38
C LEU A 133 19.27 -18.02 0.52
N ALA A 134 20.53 -17.62 0.57
CA ALA A 134 20.95 -16.44 1.30
C ALA A 134 20.33 -15.15 0.75
N LEU A 135 20.19 -15.00 -0.58
CA LEU A 135 19.53 -13.83 -1.18
C LEU A 135 18.04 -13.77 -0.84
N SER A 136 17.36 -14.92 -0.74
CA SER A 136 15.95 -14.95 -0.38
C SER A 136 15.71 -14.77 1.13
N LEU A 137 16.67 -15.18 1.98
CA LEU A 137 16.60 -15.07 3.44
C LEU A 137 17.03 -13.70 3.96
N ILE A 138 18.02 -13.04 3.32
CA ILE A 138 18.50 -11.71 3.73
C ILE A 138 17.39 -10.64 3.58
N HIS A 139 16.50 -10.77 2.59
CA HIS A 139 15.36 -9.87 2.45
C HIS A 139 14.17 -10.13 3.39
N ILE A 140 14.15 -11.28 4.07
CA ILE A 140 13.04 -11.65 4.98
C ILE A 140 13.42 -11.44 6.46
N SER A 141 14.71 -11.36 6.78
CA SER A 141 15.20 -11.36 8.16
C SER A 141 16.06 -10.16 8.53
N GLU A 142 15.75 -8.96 8.03
CA GLU A 142 16.28 -7.76 8.66
C GLU A 142 15.24 -7.25 9.68
N PRO A 143 15.30 -7.76 10.94
CA PRO A 143 14.59 -7.10 12.03
C PRO A 143 15.34 -5.79 12.27
N THR A 144 14.63 -4.69 12.12
CA THR A 144 14.95 -3.40 12.70
C THR A 144 15.71 -3.56 14.02
N ARG A 145 17.01 -3.31 13.99
CA ARG A 145 17.78 -3.11 15.21
C ARG A 145 17.62 -1.66 15.65
N PRO A 146 17.33 -1.40 16.93
CA PRO A 146 17.24 -0.06 17.49
C PRO A 146 18.58 0.66 17.48
#